data_2c2bba3736135168b6fa4bc4e012609e
#
_entry.id   2c2bba3736135168b6fa4bc4e012609e
#
_cell.length_a   1.000
_cell.length_b   1.000
_cell.length_c   1.000
_cell.angle_alpha   90.00
_cell.angle_beta   90.00
_cell.angle_gamma   90.00
#
_symmetry.space_group_name_H-M   'P 1'
#
loop_
_entity.id
_entity.type
_entity.pdbx_description
1 polymer ?
#
loop_
_entity_poly.entity_id
_entity_poly.type
_entity_poly.pdbx_seq_one_letter_code
_entity_poly.pdbx_strand_id
1 'polypeptide(L)'
;MLMQEERELVVEYGKKMSAARLSTGTSGNISIYNAEKGLVALSPSGMDYFSTTPEDVVILDLEGKVVDGKRKPSSEWALHTTFYKHKPHARAVVHTHSVYCTTLAVLGEPIRAVHYVIGDAGAAEVPCAPYQLFGTEALADAAMEVCGKSNAVLLVNHGLVCCGKDIKGAYGLACNLEYIAEIQCRAMSIGKPNVLTEEQMAEVMVKFQSYGQPGAKKTGY
;
A
#
# COMPACT_ATOMS: atom_id res chain seq x y z
N MET A 1 11.73 -0.34 -24.14
CA MET A 1 11.98 0.38 -22.86
C MET A 1 12.19 -0.67 -21.78
N LEU A 2 13.14 -0.48 -20.89
CA LEU A 2 13.36 -1.40 -19.75
C LEU A 2 12.09 -1.43 -18.87
N MET A 3 11.59 -2.64 -18.53
CA MET A 3 10.37 -2.85 -17.71
C MET A 3 9.13 -2.12 -18.29
N GLN A 4 8.89 -2.25 -19.57
CA GLN A 4 7.79 -1.57 -20.27
C GLN A 4 6.42 -1.86 -19.64
N GLU A 5 6.13 -3.13 -19.38
CA GLU A 5 4.84 -3.57 -18.80
C GLU A 5 4.65 -2.99 -17.40
N GLU A 6 5.67 -3.07 -16.56
CA GLU A 6 5.60 -2.53 -15.19
C GLU A 6 5.43 -1.00 -15.19
N ARG A 7 6.06 -0.28 -16.12
CA ARG A 7 5.88 1.17 -16.27
C ARG A 7 4.45 1.53 -16.66
N GLU A 8 3.87 0.82 -17.63
CA GLU A 8 2.48 1.01 -18.07
C GLU A 8 1.50 0.77 -16.92
N LEU A 9 1.71 -0.29 -16.13
CA LEU A 9 0.91 -0.59 -14.96
C LEU A 9 1.05 0.46 -13.85
N VAL A 10 2.25 0.97 -13.59
CA VAL A 10 2.47 2.09 -12.63
C VAL A 10 1.65 3.31 -13.05
N VAL A 11 1.66 3.66 -14.33
CA VAL A 11 0.87 4.79 -14.87
C VAL A 11 -0.63 4.52 -14.75
N GLU A 12 -1.08 3.33 -15.14
CA GLU A 12 -2.50 2.96 -15.09
C GLU A 12 -3.04 3.03 -13.65
N TYR A 13 -2.35 2.39 -12.71
CA TYR A 13 -2.79 2.35 -11.31
C TYR A 13 -2.56 3.67 -10.58
N GLY A 14 -1.60 4.48 -10.98
CA GLY A 14 -1.45 5.86 -10.51
C GLY A 14 -2.68 6.71 -10.85
N LYS A 15 -3.18 6.61 -12.09
CA LYS A 15 -4.43 7.27 -12.51
C LYS A 15 -5.64 6.76 -11.74
N LYS A 16 -5.75 5.43 -11.51
CA LYS A 16 -6.83 4.84 -10.70
C LYS A 16 -6.78 5.33 -9.25
N MET A 17 -5.59 5.39 -8.65
CA MET A 17 -5.39 5.87 -7.28
C MET A 17 -5.85 7.33 -7.12
N SER A 18 -5.48 8.20 -8.05
CA SER A 18 -5.91 9.60 -8.07
C SER A 18 -7.43 9.73 -8.31
N ALA A 19 -7.99 9.00 -9.28
CA ALA A 19 -9.42 9.00 -9.59
C ALA A 19 -10.27 8.48 -8.42
N ALA A 20 -9.79 7.48 -7.67
CA ALA A 20 -10.42 6.95 -6.46
C ALA A 20 -10.23 7.83 -5.22
N ARG A 21 -9.56 8.98 -5.33
CA ARG A 21 -9.25 9.90 -4.23
C ARG A 21 -8.44 9.25 -3.08
N LEU A 22 -7.66 8.23 -3.40
CA LEU A 22 -6.73 7.65 -2.44
C LEU A 22 -5.50 8.55 -2.22
N SER A 23 -5.28 9.51 -3.10
CA SER A 23 -4.26 10.56 -2.96
C SER A 23 -4.74 11.85 -3.61
N THR A 24 -4.28 12.98 -3.09
CA THR A 24 -4.63 14.32 -3.58
C THR A 24 -3.40 14.98 -4.23
N GLY A 25 -3.61 15.62 -5.38
CA GLY A 25 -2.54 16.28 -6.11
C GLY A 25 -1.48 15.27 -6.59
N THR A 26 -0.22 15.51 -6.22
CA THR A 26 0.92 14.66 -6.56
C THR A 26 1.39 13.79 -5.41
N SER A 27 0.60 13.70 -4.33
CA SER A 27 0.92 12.87 -3.16
C SER A 27 0.69 11.39 -3.43
N GLY A 28 1.26 10.54 -2.55
CA GLY A 28 1.24 9.10 -2.74
C GLY A 28 2.19 8.65 -3.85
N ASN A 29 2.41 7.36 -3.96
CA ASN A 29 3.29 6.77 -4.96
C ASN A 29 3.04 5.27 -5.11
N ILE A 30 3.44 4.73 -6.25
CA ILE A 30 3.23 3.33 -6.62
C ILE A 30 4.51 2.76 -7.18
N SER A 31 4.80 1.50 -6.84
CA SER A 31 5.89 0.77 -7.46
C SER A 31 5.52 -0.69 -7.77
N ILE A 32 6.27 -1.27 -8.70
CA ILE A 32 6.20 -2.68 -9.09
C ILE A 32 7.62 -3.25 -9.11
N TYR A 33 7.81 -4.37 -8.42
CA TYR A 33 9.08 -5.08 -8.34
C TYR A 33 9.08 -6.31 -9.27
N ASN A 34 10.01 -6.32 -10.20
CA ASN A 34 10.31 -7.49 -11.03
C ASN A 34 11.44 -8.28 -10.37
N ALA A 35 11.10 -9.42 -9.73
CA ALA A 35 12.05 -10.21 -8.98
C ALA A 35 13.10 -10.93 -9.87
N GLU A 36 12.75 -11.23 -11.13
CA GLU A 36 13.68 -11.85 -12.07
C GLU A 36 14.80 -10.89 -12.48
N LYS A 37 14.46 -9.60 -12.59
CA LYS A 37 15.43 -8.54 -12.94
C LYS A 37 16.09 -7.92 -11.71
N GLY A 38 15.52 -8.11 -10.51
CA GLY A 38 15.96 -7.41 -9.31
C GLY A 38 15.70 -5.89 -9.35
N LEU A 39 14.71 -5.44 -10.14
CA LEU A 39 14.47 -4.02 -10.42
C LEU A 39 13.05 -3.60 -10.03
N VAL A 40 12.92 -2.33 -9.67
CA VAL A 40 11.67 -1.67 -9.25
C VAL A 40 11.30 -0.57 -10.24
N ALA A 41 10.09 -0.60 -10.78
CA ALA A 41 9.49 0.53 -11.49
C ALA A 41 8.73 1.39 -10.47
N LEU A 42 9.12 2.66 -10.32
CA LEU A 42 8.57 3.57 -9.30
C LEU A 42 8.05 4.85 -9.97
N SER A 43 6.90 5.33 -9.52
CA SER A 43 6.34 6.61 -9.98
C SER A 43 7.32 7.78 -9.73
N PRO A 44 7.35 8.78 -10.64
CA PRO A 44 8.22 9.95 -10.51
C PRO A 44 7.77 10.86 -9.36
N SER A 45 8.71 11.63 -8.81
CA SER A 45 8.42 12.60 -7.75
C SER A 45 7.65 13.81 -8.30
N GLY A 46 6.52 14.16 -7.63
CA GLY A 46 5.84 15.44 -7.82
C GLY A 46 5.20 15.64 -9.19
N MET A 47 4.87 14.58 -9.92
CA MET A 47 4.16 14.66 -11.19
C MET A 47 2.68 14.31 -11.04
N ASP A 48 1.83 15.02 -11.79
CA ASP A 48 0.42 14.71 -11.90
C ASP A 48 0.20 13.34 -12.57
N TYR A 49 -0.64 12.49 -11.96
CA TYR A 49 -0.87 11.13 -12.43
C TYR A 49 -1.50 11.03 -13.82
N PHE A 50 -2.35 12.01 -14.19
CA PHE A 50 -3.01 11.99 -15.50
C PHE A 50 -2.09 12.42 -16.64
N SER A 51 -1.06 13.21 -16.33
CA SER A 51 -0.04 13.63 -17.30
C SER A 51 1.18 12.70 -17.34
N THR A 52 1.34 11.81 -16.33
CA THR A 52 2.46 10.87 -16.28
C THR A 52 2.36 9.81 -17.39
N THR A 53 3.48 9.57 -18.07
CA THR A 53 3.64 8.57 -19.13
C THR A 53 4.60 7.45 -18.69
N PRO A 54 4.65 6.29 -19.37
CA PRO A 54 5.61 5.24 -19.04
C PRO A 54 7.08 5.68 -19.08
N GLU A 55 7.43 6.66 -19.91
CA GLU A 55 8.77 7.24 -20.00
C GLU A 55 9.18 8.03 -18.75
N ASP A 56 8.20 8.51 -17.97
CA ASP A 56 8.42 9.27 -16.75
C ASP A 56 8.68 8.36 -15.53
N VAL A 57 8.23 7.10 -15.58
CA VAL A 57 8.47 6.11 -14.52
C VAL A 57 9.96 5.80 -14.42
N VAL A 58 10.49 5.73 -13.20
CA VAL A 58 11.92 5.52 -12.95
C VAL A 58 12.19 4.08 -12.53
N ILE A 59 13.26 3.49 -13.05
CA ILE A 59 13.70 2.14 -12.69
C ILE A 59 14.86 2.23 -11.72
N LEU A 60 14.71 1.55 -10.58
CA LEU A 60 15.68 1.49 -9.49
C LEU A 60 16.11 0.04 -9.23
N ASP A 61 17.29 -0.14 -8.63
CA ASP A 61 17.57 -1.36 -7.86
C ASP A 61 16.96 -1.26 -6.44
N LEU A 62 17.12 -2.30 -5.64
CA LEU A 62 16.58 -2.33 -4.27
C LEU A 62 17.33 -1.38 -3.32
N GLU A 63 18.50 -0.90 -3.68
CA GLU A 63 19.32 0.06 -2.95
C GLU A 63 19.00 1.51 -3.33
N GLY A 64 18.01 1.72 -4.22
CA GLY A 64 17.55 3.05 -4.65
C GLY A 64 18.41 3.69 -5.74
N LYS A 65 19.36 2.97 -6.30
CA LYS A 65 20.17 3.47 -7.41
C LYS A 65 19.35 3.46 -8.70
N VAL A 66 19.30 4.61 -9.36
CA VAL A 66 18.61 4.74 -10.66
C VAL A 66 19.36 3.95 -11.73
N VAL A 67 18.65 3.02 -12.38
CA VAL A 67 19.15 2.16 -13.47
C VAL A 67 18.68 2.68 -14.82
N ASP A 68 17.43 3.19 -14.92
CA ASP A 68 16.85 3.76 -16.13
C ASP A 68 15.78 4.80 -15.78
N GLY A 69 15.64 5.82 -16.64
CA GLY A 69 14.66 6.90 -16.50
C GLY A 69 15.33 8.26 -16.42
N LYS A 70 14.58 9.31 -16.82
CA LYS A 70 15.05 10.70 -16.88
C LYS A 70 14.52 11.57 -15.72
N ARG A 71 13.51 11.07 -15.01
CA ARG A 71 12.89 11.78 -13.91
C ARG A 71 13.56 11.48 -12.59
N LYS A 72 13.33 12.33 -11.60
CA LYS A 72 13.65 12.04 -10.21
C LYS A 72 12.62 11.02 -9.70
N PRO A 73 13.03 9.88 -9.12
CA PRO A 73 12.10 8.93 -8.50
C PRO A 73 11.38 9.58 -7.31
N SER A 74 10.26 8.99 -6.88
CA SER A 74 9.64 9.35 -5.61
C SER A 74 10.69 9.38 -4.49
N SER A 75 10.63 10.39 -3.64
CA SER A 75 11.51 10.51 -2.46
C SER A 75 11.33 9.35 -1.48
N GLU A 76 10.22 8.62 -1.57
CA GLU A 76 9.87 7.52 -0.67
C GLU A 76 10.28 6.13 -1.20
N TRP A 77 11.25 6.09 -2.12
CA TRP A 77 11.76 4.85 -2.68
C TRP A 77 12.22 3.85 -1.60
N ALA A 78 12.81 4.32 -0.49
CA ALA A 78 13.23 3.48 0.62
C ALA A 78 12.05 2.76 1.29
N LEU A 79 10.92 3.46 1.48
CA LEU A 79 9.68 2.87 2.00
C LEU A 79 9.20 1.72 1.10
N HIS A 80 9.25 1.89 -0.23
CA HIS A 80 8.85 0.84 -1.18
C HIS A 80 9.82 -0.34 -1.18
N THR A 81 11.11 -0.08 -1.30
CA THR A 81 12.11 -1.15 -1.40
C THR A 81 12.21 -1.99 -0.14
N THR A 82 11.94 -1.38 1.04
CA THR A 82 11.91 -2.08 2.31
C THR A 82 10.82 -3.16 2.36
N PHE A 83 9.62 -2.91 1.77
CA PHE A 83 8.60 -3.95 1.65
C PHE A 83 9.08 -5.12 0.79
N TYR A 84 9.77 -4.86 -0.33
CA TYR A 84 10.30 -5.93 -1.18
C TYR A 84 11.40 -6.75 -0.51
N LYS A 85 12.20 -6.13 0.34
CA LYS A 85 13.25 -6.80 1.11
C LYS A 85 12.71 -7.69 2.24
N HIS A 86 11.62 -7.26 2.90
CA HIS A 86 11.11 -7.92 4.11
C HIS A 86 9.84 -8.75 3.90
N LYS A 87 9.12 -8.57 2.78
CA LYS A 87 7.92 -9.33 2.42
C LYS A 87 8.15 -10.13 1.14
N PRO A 88 8.57 -11.40 1.23
CA PRO A 88 8.99 -12.21 0.07
C PRO A 88 7.93 -12.33 -1.04
N HIS A 89 6.64 -12.20 -0.68
CA HIS A 89 5.53 -12.25 -1.63
C HIS A 89 5.22 -10.90 -2.29
N ALA A 90 5.77 -9.80 -1.79
CA ALA A 90 5.48 -8.47 -2.32
C ALA A 90 6.06 -8.30 -3.73
N ARG A 91 5.22 -7.86 -4.67
CA ARG A 91 5.59 -7.50 -6.04
C ARG A 91 5.10 -6.11 -6.42
N ALA A 92 4.23 -5.52 -5.60
CA ALA A 92 3.79 -4.14 -5.76
C ALA A 92 3.59 -3.49 -4.39
N VAL A 93 3.84 -2.18 -4.32
CA VAL A 93 3.59 -1.33 -3.16
C VAL A 93 2.79 -0.12 -3.60
N VAL A 94 1.77 0.20 -2.82
CA VAL A 94 0.91 1.38 -2.98
C VAL A 94 0.97 2.19 -1.70
N HIS A 95 1.38 3.44 -1.82
CA HIS A 95 1.36 4.42 -0.74
C HIS A 95 0.34 5.51 -1.04
N THR A 96 -0.55 5.78 -0.09
CA THR A 96 -1.68 6.69 -0.25
C THR A 96 -1.78 7.69 0.90
N HIS A 97 -2.40 8.85 0.61
CA HIS A 97 -2.81 9.84 1.60
C HIS A 97 -4.34 9.92 1.64
N SER A 98 -4.99 8.77 1.63
CA SER A 98 -6.45 8.67 1.66
C SER A 98 -7.02 9.17 3.00
N VAL A 99 -8.20 9.78 2.94
CA VAL A 99 -8.70 10.64 4.03
C VAL A 99 -8.85 9.89 5.35
N TYR A 100 -9.49 8.73 5.35
CA TYR A 100 -9.82 8.02 6.59
C TYR A 100 -8.62 7.24 7.14
N CYS A 101 -7.79 6.63 6.29
CA CYS A 101 -6.53 6.06 6.74
C CYS A 101 -5.63 7.13 7.36
N THR A 102 -5.54 8.32 6.73
CA THR A 102 -4.75 9.43 7.27
C THR A 102 -5.38 9.98 8.55
N THR A 103 -6.71 9.99 8.69
CA THR A 103 -7.39 10.41 9.93
C THR A 103 -6.99 9.51 11.11
N LEU A 104 -6.99 8.19 10.93
CA LEU A 104 -6.52 7.26 11.95
C LEU A 104 -5.02 7.44 12.23
N ALA A 105 -4.22 7.61 11.19
CA ALA A 105 -2.79 7.87 11.30
C ALA A 105 -2.47 9.15 12.10
N VAL A 106 -3.26 10.22 11.93
CA VAL A 106 -3.14 11.46 12.72
C VAL A 106 -3.46 11.23 14.20
N LEU A 107 -4.37 10.31 14.50
CA LEU A 107 -4.70 9.90 15.88
C LEU A 107 -3.68 8.93 16.47
N GLY A 108 -2.76 8.36 15.65
CA GLY A 108 -1.88 7.27 16.06
C GLY A 108 -2.64 5.95 16.28
N GLU A 109 -3.88 5.85 15.76
CA GLU A 109 -4.75 4.70 15.94
C GLU A 109 -4.57 3.68 14.80
N PRO A 110 -4.49 2.37 15.11
CA PRO A 110 -4.46 1.33 14.08
C PRO A 110 -5.83 1.17 13.40
N ILE A 111 -5.86 0.57 12.21
CA ILE A 111 -7.11 0.05 11.66
C ILE A 111 -7.39 -1.29 12.35
N ARG A 112 -8.50 -1.37 13.07
CA ARG A 112 -8.91 -2.55 13.83
C ARG A 112 -9.89 -3.42 13.06
N ALA A 113 -10.09 -4.64 13.50
CA ALA A 113 -11.06 -5.58 12.91
C ALA A 113 -12.52 -5.19 13.17
N VAL A 114 -12.89 -3.95 12.85
CA VAL A 114 -14.28 -3.47 12.88
C VAL A 114 -15.11 -4.01 11.71
N HIS A 115 -14.44 -4.55 10.70
CA HIS A 115 -15.02 -5.20 9.54
C HIS A 115 -14.14 -6.37 9.10
N TYR A 116 -14.74 -7.52 8.80
CA TYR A 116 -14.03 -8.77 8.50
C TYR A 116 -13.08 -8.69 7.30
N VAL A 117 -13.31 -7.80 6.35
CA VAL A 117 -12.48 -7.60 5.15
C VAL A 117 -11.04 -7.16 5.49
N ILE A 118 -10.77 -6.69 6.70
CA ILE A 118 -9.40 -6.41 7.14
C ILE A 118 -8.47 -7.62 7.03
N GLY A 119 -9.02 -8.84 7.01
CA GLY A 119 -8.26 -10.06 6.76
C GLY A 119 -7.47 -10.05 5.44
N ASP A 120 -7.84 -9.21 4.47
CA ASP A 120 -7.07 -9.01 3.23
C ASP A 120 -5.67 -8.41 3.50
N ALA A 121 -5.51 -7.70 4.62
CA ALA A 121 -4.20 -7.24 5.07
C ALA A 121 -3.30 -8.38 5.62
N GLY A 122 -3.81 -9.61 5.74
CA GLY A 122 -3.08 -10.74 6.30
C GLY A 122 -2.95 -10.71 7.83
N ALA A 123 -3.68 -9.82 8.50
CA ALA A 123 -3.68 -9.64 9.95
C ALA A 123 -5.05 -9.13 10.43
N ALA A 124 -5.32 -9.24 11.73
CA ALA A 124 -6.52 -8.70 12.36
C ALA A 124 -6.44 -7.19 12.66
N GLU A 125 -5.28 -6.59 12.41
CA GLU A 125 -5.04 -5.17 12.62
C GLU A 125 -4.00 -4.66 11.61
N VAL A 126 -4.16 -3.40 11.16
CA VAL A 126 -3.11 -2.68 10.45
C VAL A 126 -2.50 -1.69 11.44
N PRO A 127 -1.23 -1.91 11.83
CA PRO A 127 -0.57 -1.08 12.84
C PRO A 127 -0.28 0.33 12.34
N CYS A 128 -0.01 1.24 13.28
CA CYS A 128 0.40 2.61 13.02
C CYS A 128 1.84 2.83 13.48
N ALA A 129 2.75 3.13 12.53
CA ALA A 129 4.16 3.40 12.80
C ALA A 129 4.35 4.82 13.38
N PRO A 130 5.27 5.03 14.31
CA PRO A 130 5.57 6.35 14.85
C PRO A 130 6.05 7.31 13.77
N TYR A 131 5.83 8.61 14.01
CA TYR A 131 6.24 9.65 13.06
C TYR A 131 7.75 9.60 12.78
N GLN A 132 8.07 9.63 11.50
CA GLN A 132 9.40 9.88 10.97
C GLN A 132 9.28 10.82 9.76
N LEU A 133 10.37 11.51 9.43
CA LEU A 133 10.39 12.42 8.28
C LEU A 133 10.17 11.62 6.98
N PHE A 134 9.28 12.10 6.12
CA PHE A 134 9.01 11.47 4.83
C PHE A 134 10.28 11.38 3.96
N GLY A 135 10.38 10.32 3.16
CA GLY A 135 11.50 10.10 2.26
C GLY A 135 12.80 9.68 2.93
N THR A 136 12.78 9.28 4.21
CA THR A 136 13.96 8.80 4.93
C THR A 136 13.93 7.28 5.12
N GLU A 137 15.10 6.68 5.27
CA GLU A 137 15.22 5.27 5.67
C GLU A 137 14.62 5.03 7.06
N ALA A 138 14.72 6.00 7.97
CA ALA A 138 14.13 5.92 9.30
C ALA A 138 12.60 5.71 9.24
N LEU A 139 11.90 6.29 8.26
CA LEU A 139 10.47 6.03 8.05
C LEU A 139 10.23 4.59 7.59
N ALA A 140 11.05 4.10 6.69
CA ALA A 140 10.95 2.73 6.17
C ALA A 140 11.21 1.71 7.29
N ASP A 141 12.21 1.95 8.13
CA ASP A 141 12.56 1.08 9.27
C ASP A 141 11.43 1.08 10.31
N ALA A 142 10.92 2.26 10.70
CA ALA A 142 9.81 2.38 11.63
C ALA A 142 8.54 1.67 11.14
N ALA A 143 8.25 1.73 9.83
CA ALA A 143 7.13 1.01 9.24
C ALA A 143 7.32 -0.50 9.35
N MET A 144 8.52 -1.03 9.06
CA MET A 144 8.78 -2.47 9.13
C MET A 144 8.83 -3.00 10.56
N GLU A 145 9.31 -2.20 11.53
CA GLU A 145 9.35 -2.58 12.94
C GLU A 145 7.97 -2.96 13.48
N VAL A 146 6.93 -2.21 13.11
CA VAL A 146 5.56 -2.47 13.56
C VAL A 146 4.75 -3.37 12.63
N CYS A 147 5.15 -3.52 11.37
CA CYS A 147 4.37 -4.18 10.32
C CYS A 147 3.97 -5.62 10.67
N GLY A 148 4.85 -6.38 11.33
CA GLY A 148 4.57 -7.76 11.72
C GLY A 148 4.12 -8.64 10.55
N LYS A 149 2.96 -9.27 10.68
CA LYS A 149 2.34 -10.10 9.63
C LYS A 149 1.52 -9.28 8.64
N SER A 150 1.14 -8.05 8.97
CA SER A 150 0.31 -7.20 8.11
C SER A 150 1.00 -6.88 6.78
N ASN A 151 0.22 -6.79 5.73
CA ASN A 151 0.66 -6.31 4.41
C ASN A 151 0.50 -4.78 4.28
N ALA A 152 0.17 -4.10 5.37
CA ALA A 152 -0.06 -2.67 5.38
C ALA A 152 0.36 -2.05 6.72
N VAL A 153 0.71 -0.76 6.69
CA VAL A 153 1.07 0.05 7.86
C VAL A 153 0.52 1.46 7.68
N LEU A 154 -0.12 2.00 8.70
CA LEU A 154 -0.36 3.43 8.81
C LEU A 154 0.91 4.14 9.28
N LEU A 155 1.12 5.34 8.79
CA LEU A 155 2.28 6.20 9.12
C LEU A 155 1.75 7.45 9.83
N VAL A 156 2.11 7.66 11.11
CA VAL A 156 1.61 8.79 11.92
C VAL A 156 1.80 10.12 11.19
N ASN A 157 0.71 10.92 11.13
CA ASN A 157 0.65 12.21 10.43
C ASN A 157 1.02 12.18 8.95
N HIS A 158 0.85 11.02 8.27
CA HIS A 158 1.29 10.86 6.90
C HIS A 158 0.23 10.14 6.03
N GLY A 159 0.03 8.83 6.20
CA GLY A 159 -0.90 8.08 5.38
C GLY A 159 -0.80 6.57 5.56
N LEU A 160 -1.09 5.83 4.49
CA LEU A 160 -1.07 4.37 4.42
C LEU A 160 -0.01 3.89 3.42
N VAL A 161 0.72 2.85 3.76
CA VAL A 161 1.50 2.05 2.79
C VAL A 161 1.04 0.60 2.85
N CYS A 162 0.87 -0.04 1.70
CA CYS A 162 0.51 -1.46 1.63
C CYS A 162 1.19 -2.16 0.46
N CYS A 163 1.33 -3.48 0.55
CA CYS A 163 1.94 -4.30 -0.49
C CYS A 163 1.01 -5.45 -0.93
N GLY A 164 1.28 -5.98 -2.11
CA GLY A 164 0.57 -7.13 -2.66
C GLY A 164 1.46 -7.96 -3.58
N LYS A 165 0.97 -9.15 -3.96
CA LYS A 165 1.63 -10.06 -4.90
C LYS A 165 1.60 -9.56 -6.36
N ASP A 166 0.82 -8.54 -6.63
CA ASP A 166 0.71 -7.79 -7.87
C ASP A 166 0.10 -6.43 -7.59
N ILE A 167 0.11 -5.55 -8.59
CA ILE A 167 -0.40 -4.18 -8.43
C ILE A 167 -1.92 -4.13 -8.21
N LYS A 168 -2.66 -5.08 -8.78
CA LYS A 168 -4.11 -5.18 -8.59
C LYS A 168 -4.44 -5.48 -7.13
N GLY A 169 -3.71 -6.45 -6.53
CA GLY A 169 -3.87 -6.81 -5.12
C GLY A 169 -3.47 -5.68 -4.18
N ALA A 170 -2.32 -5.03 -4.40
CA ALA A 170 -1.88 -3.91 -3.57
C ALA A 170 -2.86 -2.72 -3.63
N TYR A 171 -3.33 -2.36 -4.84
CA TYR A 171 -4.32 -1.30 -5.03
C TYR A 171 -5.67 -1.66 -4.39
N GLY A 172 -6.14 -2.91 -4.60
CA GLY A 172 -7.38 -3.40 -3.98
C GLY A 172 -7.33 -3.35 -2.45
N LEU A 173 -6.17 -3.73 -1.86
CA LEU A 173 -5.96 -3.62 -0.43
C LEU A 173 -6.01 -2.16 0.05
N ALA A 174 -5.40 -1.22 -0.66
CA ALA A 174 -5.48 0.20 -0.31
C ALA A 174 -6.93 0.72 -0.31
N CYS A 175 -7.74 0.33 -1.32
CA CYS A 175 -9.16 0.68 -1.38
C CYS A 175 -9.95 0.09 -0.20
N ASN A 176 -9.73 -1.19 0.11
CA ASN A 176 -10.41 -1.87 1.21
C ASN A 176 -10.05 -1.26 2.57
N LEU A 177 -8.78 -0.91 2.78
CA LEU A 177 -8.34 -0.30 4.04
C LEU A 177 -8.90 1.10 4.22
N GLU A 178 -8.99 1.91 3.17
CA GLU A 178 -9.68 3.20 3.24
C GLU A 178 -11.16 3.04 3.61
N TYR A 179 -11.86 2.07 2.99
CA TYR A 179 -13.25 1.76 3.34
C TYR A 179 -13.42 1.32 4.80
N ILE A 180 -12.53 0.46 5.31
CA ILE A 180 -12.58 0.01 6.71
C ILE A 180 -12.25 1.15 7.66
N ALA A 181 -11.26 1.98 7.33
CA ALA A 181 -10.92 3.17 8.09
C ALA A 181 -12.08 4.18 8.15
N GLU A 182 -12.83 4.36 7.04
CA GLU A 182 -14.05 5.15 7.02
C GLU A 182 -15.09 4.61 8.01
N ILE A 183 -15.36 3.31 7.98
CA ILE A 183 -16.30 2.66 8.90
C ILE A 183 -15.84 2.87 10.36
N GLN A 184 -14.55 2.63 10.63
CA GLN A 184 -13.99 2.81 11.98
C GLN A 184 -14.15 4.23 12.48
N CYS A 185 -13.76 5.24 11.71
CA CYS A 185 -13.88 6.65 12.06
C CYS A 185 -15.34 7.04 12.33
N ARG A 186 -16.26 6.64 11.44
CA ARG A 186 -17.70 6.92 11.61
C ARG A 186 -18.29 6.23 12.84
N ALA A 187 -17.94 4.96 13.08
CA ALA A 187 -18.39 4.25 14.28
C ALA A 187 -17.84 4.91 15.56
N MET A 188 -16.56 5.29 15.58
CA MET A 188 -15.95 5.98 16.73
C MET A 188 -16.58 7.35 17.01
N SER A 189 -17.13 8.02 16.00
CA SER A 189 -17.79 9.34 16.19
C SER A 189 -19.18 9.24 16.84
N ILE A 190 -19.81 8.07 16.84
CA ILE A 190 -21.16 7.86 17.37
C ILE A 190 -21.19 6.85 18.54
N GLY A 191 -20.09 6.15 18.82
CA GLY A 191 -20.02 5.17 19.90
C GLY A 191 -18.73 4.39 19.93
N LYS A 192 -18.74 3.27 20.66
CA LYS A 192 -17.62 2.33 20.73
C LYS A 192 -17.84 1.21 19.71
N PRO A 193 -17.01 1.07 18.68
CA PRO A 193 -17.15 -0.01 17.71
C PRO A 193 -16.91 -1.38 18.34
N ASN A 194 -17.66 -2.40 17.90
CA ASN A 194 -17.30 -3.78 18.14
C ASN A 194 -16.09 -4.15 17.27
N VAL A 195 -15.12 -4.83 17.88
CA VAL A 195 -13.93 -5.34 17.21
C VAL A 195 -13.98 -6.86 17.25
N LEU A 196 -13.78 -7.51 16.11
CA LEU A 196 -13.69 -8.96 16.01
C LEU A 196 -12.45 -9.47 16.76
N THR A 197 -12.57 -10.60 17.44
CA THR A 197 -11.45 -11.21 18.14
C THR A 197 -10.46 -11.86 17.16
N GLU A 198 -9.27 -12.18 17.63
CA GLU A 198 -8.28 -12.92 16.82
C GLU A 198 -8.82 -14.28 16.35
N GLU A 199 -9.59 -14.98 17.19
CA GLU A 199 -10.22 -16.26 16.84
C GLU A 199 -11.25 -16.08 15.73
N GLN A 200 -12.12 -15.08 15.84
CA GLN A 200 -13.09 -14.76 14.79
C GLN A 200 -12.40 -14.39 13.47
N MET A 201 -11.32 -13.60 13.55
CA MET A 201 -10.54 -13.26 12.36
C MET A 201 -9.81 -14.47 11.77
N ALA A 202 -9.34 -15.41 12.58
CA ALA A 202 -8.77 -16.66 12.09
C ALA A 202 -9.79 -17.47 11.27
N GLU A 203 -11.05 -17.56 11.73
CA GLU A 203 -12.13 -18.20 10.98
C GLU A 203 -12.42 -17.50 9.64
N VAL A 204 -12.41 -16.14 9.64
CA VAL A 204 -12.57 -15.34 8.43
C VAL A 204 -11.45 -15.64 7.42
N MET A 205 -10.19 -15.67 7.87
CA MET A 205 -9.05 -15.94 6.99
C MET A 205 -9.09 -17.34 6.37
N VAL A 206 -9.57 -18.35 7.12
CA VAL A 206 -9.82 -19.68 6.58
C VAL A 206 -10.92 -19.63 5.51
N LYS A 207 -12.00 -18.89 5.76
CA LYS A 207 -13.11 -18.76 4.80
C LYS A 207 -12.68 -18.07 3.51
N PHE A 208 -11.78 -17.09 3.56
CA PHE A 208 -11.23 -16.42 2.39
C PHE A 208 -10.48 -17.37 1.45
N GLN A 209 -9.90 -18.46 1.95
CA GLN A 209 -9.22 -19.45 1.10
C GLN A 209 -10.17 -20.13 0.09
N SER A 210 -11.45 -20.22 0.41
CA SER A 210 -12.49 -20.81 -0.43
C SER A 210 -13.42 -19.78 -1.08
N TYR A 211 -13.19 -18.48 -0.86
CA TYR A 211 -14.03 -17.41 -1.39
C TYR A 211 -13.77 -17.19 -2.89
N GLY A 212 -14.83 -16.95 -3.66
CA GLY A 212 -14.79 -16.67 -5.09
C GLY A 212 -15.41 -17.75 -5.95
N GLN A 213 -15.40 -17.54 -7.27
CA GLN A 213 -15.96 -18.48 -8.24
C GLN A 213 -15.02 -19.67 -8.46
N PRO A 214 -15.54 -20.91 -8.60
CA PRO A 214 -14.73 -22.07 -8.96
C PRO A 214 -13.97 -21.82 -10.27
N GLY A 215 -12.65 -22.07 -10.28
CA GLY A 215 -11.79 -21.90 -11.45
C GLY A 215 -11.36 -20.45 -11.77
N ALA A 216 -11.88 -19.45 -11.09
CA ALA A 216 -11.34 -18.11 -11.17
C ALA A 216 -9.92 -18.09 -10.57
N LYS A 217 -8.93 -17.55 -11.32
CA LYS A 217 -7.65 -17.20 -10.68
C LYS A 217 -7.97 -16.35 -9.46
N LYS A 218 -7.55 -16.80 -8.26
CA LYS A 218 -7.69 -15.99 -7.05
C LYS A 218 -6.94 -14.68 -7.31
N THR A 219 -7.68 -13.70 -7.79
CA THR A 219 -7.22 -12.32 -7.77
C THR A 219 -7.22 -11.98 -6.30
N GLY A 220 -6.02 -11.88 -5.69
CA GLY A 220 -5.95 -11.39 -4.34
C GLY A 220 -6.65 -10.05 -4.30
N TYR A 221 -7.75 -10.02 -3.54
CA TYR A 221 -7.94 -8.84 -2.80
C TYR A 221 -6.71 -8.76 -1.96
#